data_c89697c8dd2ed645a150469a016ecd5e
#
_entry.id   c89697c8dd2ed645a150469a016ecd5e
#
_cell.length_a   1.000
_cell.length_b   1.000
_cell.length_c   1.000
_cell.angle_alpha   90.00
_cell.angle_beta   90.00
_cell.angle_gamma   90.00
#
_symmetry.space_group_name_H-M   'P 1'
#
loop_
_entity.id
_entity.type
_entity.pdbx_description
1 polymer ?
#
loop_
_entity_poly.entity_id
_entity_poly.type
_entity_poly.pdbx_seq_one_letter_code
_entity_poly.pdbx_strand_id
1 'polypeptide(L)'
;GFEIAKELGFAHAGVSAKGVDRTWKDSEDVSLNCLPIEIYTETVRAYREHVMASMKLYMKEFPVLAASSAKVGFLEPPQIQHYEPGGAFFGEHYESSGLDIAHRVLAFMTNLNTVKQGGGTEFVYQDYISPAKKGVTNIWPAGFTHTHRGIPAPKEHKYIITGWLSYMGI
;
A
#
# COMPACT_ATOMS: atom_id res chain seq x y z
N GLY A 1 -2.96 16.71 3.01
CA GLY A 1 -3.60 15.96 1.91
C GLY A 1 -4.76 15.09 2.37
N PHE A 2 -4.52 14.14 3.32
CA PHE A 2 -5.58 13.22 3.78
C PHE A 2 -6.74 13.97 4.45
N GLU A 3 -6.46 14.85 5.41
CA GLU A 3 -7.49 15.59 6.14
C GLU A 3 -8.32 16.48 5.20
N ILE A 4 -7.68 17.16 4.25
CA ILE A 4 -8.39 17.95 3.23
C ILE A 4 -9.32 17.05 2.41
N ALA A 5 -8.83 15.89 1.96
CA ALA A 5 -9.65 14.95 1.18
C ALA A 5 -10.82 14.40 2.02
N LYS A 6 -10.61 14.17 3.31
CA LYS A 6 -11.66 13.74 4.26
C LYS A 6 -12.72 14.83 4.44
N GLU A 7 -12.32 16.08 4.64
CA GLU A 7 -13.24 17.23 4.74
C GLU A 7 -14.06 17.43 3.46
N LEU A 8 -13.49 17.12 2.29
CA LEU A 8 -14.16 17.16 0.99
C LEU A 8 -15.03 15.92 0.70
N GLY A 9 -15.10 14.95 1.61
CA GLY A 9 -15.93 13.76 1.47
C GLY A 9 -15.34 12.66 0.57
N PHE A 10 -14.03 12.68 0.28
CA PHE A 10 -13.35 11.65 -0.54
C PHE A 10 -12.82 10.46 0.26
N ALA A 11 -12.85 10.54 1.61
CA ALA A 11 -12.49 9.40 2.45
C ALA A 11 -13.65 8.42 2.56
N HIS A 12 -13.33 7.13 2.50
CA HIS A 12 -14.29 6.05 2.66
C HIS A 12 -13.72 4.95 3.56
N ALA A 13 -14.60 4.11 4.12
CA ALA A 13 -14.16 2.95 4.88
C ALA A 13 -13.28 2.05 4.01
N GLY A 14 -12.21 1.53 4.59
CA GLY A 14 -11.30 0.61 3.90
C GLY A 14 -12.04 -0.63 3.39
N VAL A 15 -11.80 -0.98 2.15
CA VAL A 15 -12.43 -2.13 1.48
C VAL A 15 -11.40 -3.24 1.32
N SER A 16 -11.83 -4.48 1.44
CA SER A 16 -11.07 -5.69 1.13
C SER A 16 -11.86 -6.55 0.13
N ALA A 17 -11.31 -7.71 -0.26
CA ALA A 17 -12.03 -8.69 -1.06
C ALA A 17 -13.36 -9.16 -0.41
N LYS A 18 -13.52 -8.96 0.92
CA LYS A 18 -14.74 -9.25 1.67
C LYS A 18 -15.72 -8.07 1.76
N GLY A 19 -15.44 -6.97 1.06
CA GLY A 19 -16.18 -5.71 1.19
C GLY A 19 -15.71 -4.89 2.41
N VAL A 20 -16.63 -4.08 2.98
CA VAL A 20 -16.36 -3.29 4.19
C VAL A 20 -16.63 -4.16 5.42
N ASP A 21 -15.56 -4.58 6.08
CA ASP A 21 -15.59 -5.36 7.33
C ASP A 21 -14.49 -4.83 8.25
N ARG A 22 -14.87 -4.04 9.26
CA ARG A 22 -13.92 -3.41 10.19
C ARG A 22 -13.23 -4.40 11.12
N THR A 23 -13.76 -5.61 11.28
CA THR A 23 -13.07 -6.69 12.01
C THR A 23 -11.94 -7.31 11.19
N TRP A 24 -11.99 -7.11 9.86
CA TRP A 24 -10.98 -7.57 8.91
C TRP A 24 -10.01 -6.44 8.53
N LYS A 25 -10.54 -5.25 8.20
CA LYS A 25 -9.76 -4.05 7.85
C LYS A 25 -10.43 -2.81 8.44
N ASP A 26 -9.82 -2.19 9.43
CA ASP A 26 -10.31 -0.97 10.06
C ASP A 26 -9.42 0.22 9.70
N SER A 27 -9.75 0.87 8.58
CA SER A 27 -9.08 2.06 8.06
C SER A 27 -10.07 3.01 7.39
N GLU A 28 -9.62 4.24 7.18
CA GLU A 28 -10.21 5.18 6.23
C GLU A 28 -9.23 5.36 5.06
N ASP A 29 -9.72 5.20 3.85
CA ASP A 29 -8.92 5.19 2.63
C ASP A 29 -9.27 6.38 1.73
N VAL A 30 -8.28 7.01 1.11
CA VAL A 30 -8.42 8.05 0.09
C VAL A 30 -7.58 7.68 -1.12
N SER A 31 -8.22 7.58 -2.29
CA SER A 31 -7.48 7.43 -3.55
C SER A 31 -6.68 8.69 -3.85
N LEU A 32 -5.41 8.55 -4.26
CA LEU A 32 -4.59 9.71 -4.64
C LEU A 32 -5.18 10.48 -5.83
N ASN A 33 -5.99 9.84 -6.68
CA ASN A 33 -6.67 10.51 -7.79
C ASN A 33 -7.82 11.44 -7.33
N CYS A 34 -8.27 11.31 -6.08
CA CYS A 34 -9.30 12.18 -5.49
C CYS A 34 -8.73 13.40 -4.78
N LEU A 35 -7.41 13.58 -4.76
CA LEU A 35 -6.79 14.77 -4.17
C LEU A 35 -7.06 16.01 -5.04
N PRO A 36 -7.24 17.21 -4.45
CA PRO A 36 -7.28 18.46 -5.19
C PRO A 36 -6.12 18.59 -6.17
N ILE A 37 -6.39 19.17 -7.35
CA ILE A 37 -5.42 19.22 -8.47
C ILE A 37 -4.11 19.88 -8.06
N GLU A 38 -4.16 20.88 -7.18
CA GLU A 38 -3.01 21.62 -6.68
C GLU A 38 -2.07 20.74 -5.86
N ILE A 39 -2.63 19.76 -5.14
CA ILE A 39 -1.87 18.78 -4.34
C ILE A 39 -1.47 17.60 -5.21
N TYR A 40 -2.37 17.17 -6.11
CA TYR A 40 -2.18 15.99 -6.95
C TYR A 40 -0.95 16.12 -7.86
N THR A 41 -0.80 17.26 -8.56
CA THR A 41 0.15 17.34 -9.67
C THR A 41 1.61 17.20 -9.23
N GLU A 42 2.02 17.84 -8.17
CA GLU A 42 3.41 17.81 -7.72
C GLU A 42 3.68 16.64 -6.75
N THR A 43 2.87 16.53 -5.69
CA THR A 43 3.10 15.55 -4.62
C THR A 43 2.92 14.12 -5.11
N VAL A 44 1.85 13.84 -5.89
CA VAL A 44 1.58 12.49 -6.39
C VAL A 44 2.61 12.09 -7.45
N ARG A 45 3.03 13.02 -8.31
CA ARG A 45 4.09 12.77 -9.29
C ARG A 45 5.40 12.42 -8.58
N ALA A 46 5.84 13.24 -7.64
CA ALA A 46 7.06 12.98 -6.87
C ALA A 46 7.01 11.66 -6.12
N TYR A 47 5.85 11.29 -5.55
CA TYR A 47 5.67 10.01 -4.90
C TYR A 47 5.78 8.84 -5.89
N ARG A 48 5.13 8.92 -7.05
CA ARG A 48 5.23 7.89 -8.10
C ARG A 48 6.68 7.72 -8.59
N GLU A 49 7.41 8.82 -8.78
CA GLU A 49 8.83 8.79 -9.13
C GLU A 49 9.67 8.09 -8.05
N HIS A 50 9.39 8.35 -6.75
CA HIS A 50 10.02 7.67 -5.63
C HIS A 50 9.75 6.16 -5.64
N VAL A 51 8.51 5.72 -5.83
CA VAL A 51 8.15 4.30 -5.93
C VAL A 51 8.86 3.65 -7.11
N MET A 52 8.89 4.31 -8.28
CA MET A 52 9.56 3.78 -9.46
C MET A 52 11.09 3.71 -9.29
N ALA A 53 11.69 4.65 -8.56
CA ALA A 53 13.11 4.59 -8.21
C ALA A 53 13.39 3.40 -7.27
N SER A 54 12.54 3.18 -6.26
CA SER A 54 12.63 2.02 -5.36
C SER A 54 12.43 0.71 -6.10
N MET A 55 11.50 0.66 -7.06
CA MET A 55 11.28 -0.50 -7.92
C MET A 55 12.51 -0.82 -8.78
N LYS A 56 13.22 0.18 -9.30
CA LYS A 56 14.47 -0.05 -10.05
C LYS A 56 15.55 -0.72 -9.18
N LEU A 57 15.61 -0.38 -7.88
CA LEU A 57 16.50 -1.08 -6.93
C LEU A 57 16.04 -2.52 -6.72
N TYR A 58 14.74 -2.74 -6.53
CA TYR A 58 14.16 -4.07 -6.39
C TYR A 58 14.47 -4.96 -7.61
N MET A 59 14.36 -4.42 -8.84
CA MET A 59 14.67 -5.16 -10.08
C MET A 59 16.15 -5.51 -10.23
N LYS A 60 17.07 -4.80 -9.57
CA LYS A 60 18.49 -5.20 -9.55
C LYS A 60 18.70 -6.49 -8.76
N GLU A 61 17.93 -6.68 -7.68
CA GLU A 61 17.98 -7.91 -6.88
C GLU A 61 17.24 -9.06 -7.60
N PHE A 62 16.22 -8.74 -8.40
CA PHE A 62 15.39 -9.70 -9.13
C PHE A 62 15.41 -9.42 -10.64
N PRO A 63 16.54 -9.66 -11.34
CA PRO A 63 16.73 -9.28 -12.74
C PRO A 63 15.77 -9.98 -13.72
N VAL A 64 15.23 -11.13 -13.35
CA VAL A 64 14.22 -11.84 -14.17
C VAL A 64 12.95 -10.99 -14.33
N LEU A 65 12.57 -10.21 -13.30
CA LEU A 65 11.44 -9.30 -13.40
C LEU A 65 11.71 -8.16 -14.41
N ALA A 66 12.95 -7.64 -14.44
CA ALA A 66 13.35 -6.62 -15.40
C ALA A 66 13.43 -7.16 -16.85
N ALA A 67 13.74 -8.44 -17.00
CA ALA A 67 13.83 -9.11 -18.31
C ALA A 67 12.47 -9.58 -18.85
N SER A 68 11.39 -9.42 -18.09
CA SER A 68 10.04 -9.76 -18.53
C SER A 68 9.65 -8.94 -19.77
N SER A 69 8.96 -9.57 -20.73
CA SER A 69 8.41 -8.89 -21.91
C SER A 69 7.29 -7.89 -21.56
N ALA A 70 6.60 -8.14 -20.46
CA ALA A 70 5.55 -7.25 -19.99
C ALA A 70 6.15 -6.10 -19.16
N LYS A 71 5.77 -4.88 -19.48
CA LYS A 71 6.09 -3.71 -18.65
C LYS A 71 5.35 -3.80 -17.32
N VAL A 72 5.98 -3.34 -16.24
CA VAL A 72 5.39 -3.24 -14.92
C VAL A 72 5.22 -1.77 -14.55
N GLY A 73 4.03 -1.39 -14.11
CA GLY A 73 3.71 0.01 -13.80
C GLY A 73 2.43 0.18 -12.99
N PHE A 74 2.01 1.42 -12.84
CA PHE A 74 0.77 1.78 -12.12
C PHE A 74 -0.44 1.61 -13.03
N LEU A 75 -1.26 0.61 -12.78
CA LEU A 75 -2.57 0.43 -13.40
C LEU A 75 -3.69 1.00 -12.51
N GLU A 76 -3.50 0.86 -11.22
CA GLU A 76 -4.41 1.35 -10.19
C GLU A 76 -3.82 2.58 -9.48
N PRO A 77 -4.64 3.56 -9.05
CA PRO A 77 -4.14 4.68 -8.26
C PRO A 77 -3.72 4.21 -6.87
N PRO A 78 -2.57 4.67 -6.36
CA PRO A 78 -2.23 4.46 -4.95
C PRO A 78 -3.27 5.09 -4.01
N GLN A 79 -3.33 4.58 -2.79
CA GLN A 79 -4.25 5.02 -1.76
C GLN A 79 -3.50 5.47 -0.51
N ILE A 80 -3.94 6.57 0.10
CA ILE A 80 -3.57 6.88 1.48
C ILE A 80 -4.54 6.11 2.38
N GLN A 81 -4.00 5.41 3.35
CA GLN A 81 -4.79 4.73 4.38
C GLN A 81 -4.45 5.30 5.75
N HIS A 82 -5.48 5.67 6.47
CA HIS A 82 -5.42 6.13 7.84
C HIS A 82 -6.00 5.07 8.76
N TYR A 83 -5.26 4.73 9.79
CA TYR A 83 -5.68 3.84 10.86
C TYR A 83 -5.71 4.62 12.17
N GLU A 84 -6.87 4.64 12.81
CA GLU A 84 -7.05 5.13 14.18
C GLU A 84 -6.26 4.25 15.17
N PRO A 85 -5.97 4.74 16.40
CA PRO A 85 -5.40 3.90 17.43
C PRO A 85 -6.20 2.61 17.63
N GLY A 86 -5.51 1.46 17.52
CA GLY A 86 -6.12 0.13 17.56
C GLY A 86 -6.58 -0.40 16.21
N GLY A 87 -6.74 0.43 15.20
CA GLY A 87 -7.11 0.00 13.84
C GLY A 87 -5.93 -0.64 13.08
N ALA A 88 -6.24 -1.59 12.22
CA ALA A 88 -5.28 -2.24 11.33
C ALA A 88 -5.98 -3.00 10.19
N PHE A 89 -5.21 -3.53 9.27
CA PHE A 89 -5.64 -4.60 8.38
C PHE A 89 -5.33 -5.93 9.10
N PHE A 90 -6.27 -6.42 9.89
CA PHE A 90 -6.08 -7.58 10.78
C PHE A 90 -5.99 -8.91 10.01
N GLY A 91 -6.72 -8.99 8.90
CA GLY A 91 -6.82 -10.22 8.12
C GLY A 91 -5.54 -10.54 7.37
N GLU A 92 -5.12 -11.79 7.44
CA GLU A 92 -4.05 -12.32 6.60
C GLU A 92 -4.51 -12.33 5.14
N HIS A 93 -3.77 -11.67 4.26
CA HIS A 93 -4.12 -11.51 2.86
C HIS A 93 -2.89 -11.40 1.96
N TYR A 94 -3.14 -11.53 0.67
CA TYR A 94 -2.20 -11.23 -0.40
C TYR A 94 -2.92 -10.49 -1.54
N GLU A 95 -2.19 -9.84 -2.43
CA GLU A 95 -2.73 -8.79 -3.27
C GLU A 95 -3.32 -9.26 -4.60
N SER A 96 -2.98 -10.47 -5.05
CA SER A 96 -3.43 -11.05 -6.33
C SER A 96 -4.41 -12.21 -6.15
N SER A 97 -5.35 -12.09 -5.19
CA SER A 97 -6.19 -13.18 -4.72
C SER A 97 -7.44 -13.48 -5.59
N GLY A 98 -7.57 -12.90 -6.76
CA GLY A 98 -8.72 -13.09 -7.65
C GLY A 98 -8.40 -12.71 -9.10
N LEU A 99 -9.26 -13.15 -10.03
CA LEU A 99 -9.06 -12.90 -11.47
C LEU A 99 -8.93 -11.41 -11.80
N ASP A 100 -9.75 -10.56 -11.18
CA ASP A 100 -9.80 -9.13 -11.44
C ASP A 100 -8.53 -8.39 -10.99
N ILE A 101 -7.74 -8.99 -10.11
CA ILE A 101 -6.51 -8.43 -9.52
C ILE A 101 -5.28 -9.31 -9.75
N ALA A 102 -5.41 -10.38 -10.57
CA ALA A 102 -4.31 -11.28 -10.90
C ALA A 102 -3.15 -10.60 -11.66
N HIS A 103 -3.41 -9.43 -12.25
CA HIS A 103 -2.42 -8.62 -12.96
C HIS A 103 -1.42 -7.93 -12.00
N ARG A 104 -1.69 -7.86 -10.70
CA ARG A 104 -0.79 -7.28 -9.69
C ARG A 104 0.44 -8.14 -9.51
N VAL A 105 1.62 -7.54 -9.68
CA VAL A 105 2.93 -8.22 -9.61
C VAL A 105 3.62 -7.94 -8.30
N LEU A 106 3.66 -6.66 -7.91
CA LEU A 106 4.26 -6.18 -6.68
C LEU A 106 3.26 -5.30 -5.93
N ALA A 107 3.29 -5.41 -4.62
CA ALA A 107 2.71 -4.40 -3.74
C ALA A 107 3.80 -3.47 -3.21
N PHE A 108 3.43 -2.25 -2.89
CA PHE A 108 4.30 -1.31 -2.18
C PHE A 108 3.53 -0.60 -1.07
N MET A 109 4.24 -0.23 -0.03
CA MET A 109 3.69 0.53 1.09
C MET A 109 4.77 1.46 1.65
N THR A 110 4.44 2.74 1.77
CA THR A 110 5.29 3.75 2.40
C THR A 110 4.65 4.26 3.68
N ASN A 111 5.38 4.22 4.79
CA ASN A 111 4.93 4.80 6.05
C ASN A 111 5.08 6.33 6.04
N LEU A 112 4.00 7.07 6.30
CA LEU A 112 4.00 8.53 6.31
C LEU A 112 4.34 9.12 7.69
N ASN A 113 4.19 8.33 8.75
CA ASN A 113 4.62 8.66 10.10
C ASN A 113 5.33 7.48 10.75
N THR A 114 6.05 7.75 11.82
CA THR A 114 6.64 6.71 12.67
C THR A 114 5.66 6.37 13.78
N VAL A 115 5.42 5.09 13.98
CA VAL A 115 4.66 4.54 15.11
C VAL A 115 5.64 3.85 16.06
N LYS A 116 5.62 4.23 17.34
CA LYS A 116 6.59 3.75 18.33
C LYS A 116 6.23 2.38 18.90
N GLN A 117 4.94 2.07 18.99
CA GLN A 117 4.47 0.82 19.55
C GLN A 117 3.46 0.15 18.60
N GLY A 118 3.77 -1.04 18.12
CA GLY A 118 2.95 -1.73 17.11
C GLY A 118 3.04 -1.06 15.73
N GLY A 119 1.94 -1.03 15.00
CA GLY A 119 1.81 -0.37 13.69
C GLY A 119 2.58 -1.02 12.55
N GLY A 120 3.34 -2.06 12.79
CA GLY A 120 4.12 -2.77 11.78
C GLY A 120 3.26 -3.54 10.77
N THR A 121 3.93 -4.16 9.81
CA THR A 121 3.34 -5.12 8.88
C THR A 121 4.08 -6.45 9.04
N GLU A 122 3.34 -7.49 9.41
CA GLU A 122 3.85 -8.84 9.57
C GLU A 122 3.74 -9.60 8.24
N PHE A 123 4.85 -10.15 7.78
CA PHE A 123 4.94 -11.08 6.66
C PHE A 123 5.04 -12.50 7.21
N VAL A 124 3.94 -13.24 7.13
CA VAL A 124 3.71 -14.48 7.87
C VAL A 124 4.74 -15.56 7.54
N TYR A 125 4.97 -15.80 6.24
CA TYR A 125 5.88 -16.88 5.81
C TYR A 125 7.36 -16.50 5.83
N GLN A 126 7.68 -15.20 5.94
CA GLN A 126 9.04 -14.71 6.07
C GLN A 126 9.48 -14.57 7.54
N ASP A 127 8.55 -14.79 8.49
CA ASP A 127 8.79 -14.55 9.91
C ASP A 127 9.41 -13.16 10.17
N TYR A 128 8.84 -12.15 9.49
CA TYR A 128 9.38 -10.80 9.48
C TYR A 128 8.33 -9.74 9.74
N ILE A 129 8.64 -8.81 10.62
CA ILE A 129 7.81 -7.63 10.88
C ILE A 129 8.55 -6.38 10.38
N SER A 130 7.98 -5.73 9.36
CA SER A 130 8.45 -4.42 8.93
C SER A 130 7.95 -3.34 9.90
N PRO A 131 8.85 -2.54 10.50
CA PRO A 131 8.43 -1.49 11.43
C PRO A 131 7.75 -0.32 10.72
N ALA A 132 6.81 0.33 11.40
CA ALA A 132 6.17 1.56 10.93
C ALA A 132 7.10 2.76 11.14
N LYS A 133 8.07 2.94 10.26
CA LYS A 133 9.04 4.05 10.30
C LYS A 133 8.81 4.99 9.12
N LYS A 134 8.61 6.28 9.40
CA LYS A 134 8.40 7.33 8.38
C LYS A 134 9.43 7.27 7.26
N GLY A 135 8.96 7.31 6.02
CA GLY A 135 9.78 7.31 4.81
C GLY A 135 10.28 5.93 4.36
N VAL A 136 10.07 4.89 5.17
CA VAL A 136 10.39 3.52 4.74
C VAL A 136 9.34 3.03 3.77
N THR A 137 9.80 2.58 2.60
CA THR A 137 8.98 1.94 1.57
C THR A 137 9.31 0.46 1.50
N ASN A 138 8.32 -0.38 1.72
CA ASN A 138 8.39 -1.81 1.50
C ASN A 138 7.86 -2.13 0.09
N ILE A 139 8.51 -3.06 -0.60
CA ILE A 139 8.06 -3.62 -1.88
C ILE A 139 8.15 -5.14 -1.76
N TRP A 140 7.07 -5.84 -2.14
CA TRP A 140 7.01 -7.30 -2.07
C TRP A 140 6.15 -7.89 -3.20
N PRO A 141 6.36 -9.18 -3.56
CA PRO A 141 5.54 -9.87 -4.53
C PRO A 141 4.07 -9.92 -4.11
N ALA A 142 3.16 -9.69 -5.04
CA ALA A 142 1.72 -9.64 -4.80
C ALA A 142 1.09 -11.03 -4.51
N GLY A 143 1.85 -12.12 -4.69
CA GLY A 143 1.36 -13.49 -4.55
C GLY A 143 1.28 -13.99 -3.11
N PHE A 144 0.64 -15.14 -2.94
CA PHE A 144 0.32 -15.76 -1.65
C PHE A 144 1.56 -16.11 -0.80
N THR A 145 2.74 -16.24 -1.39
CA THR A 145 3.99 -16.46 -0.65
C THR A 145 4.36 -15.30 0.27
N HIS A 146 3.79 -14.11 0.02
CA HIS A 146 3.99 -12.91 0.84
C HIS A 146 2.68 -12.51 1.54
N THR A 147 1.96 -13.51 2.06
CA THR A 147 0.80 -13.28 2.94
C THR A 147 1.22 -12.43 4.12
N HIS A 148 0.46 -11.38 4.39
CA HIS A 148 0.79 -10.40 5.42
C HIS A 148 -0.46 -9.85 6.10
N ARG A 149 -0.26 -9.18 7.23
CA ARG A 149 -1.29 -8.44 7.97
C ARG A 149 -0.71 -7.23 8.67
N GLY A 150 -1.57 -6.27 9.00
CA GLY A 150 -1.21 -5.11 9.82
C GLY A 150 -1.23 -5.44 11.30
N ILE A 151 -0.23 -4.94 12.02
CA ILE A 151 -0.20 -4.95 13.49
C ILE A 151 -0.80 -3.62 13.96
N PRO A 152 -1.82 -3.62 14.83
CA PRO A 152 -2.41 -2.39 15.32
C PRO A 152 -1.42 -1.53 16.12
N ALA A 153 -1.55 -0.23 16.00
CA ALA A 153 -0.88 0.76 16.86
C ALA A 153 -1.84 1.12 18.00
N PRO A 154 -1.59 0.70 19.24
CA PRO A 154 -2.61 0.81 20.29
C PRO A 154 -2.92 2.24 20.73
N LYS A 155 -1.99 3.19 20.50
CA LYS A 155 -2.08 4.56 21.03
C LYS A 155 -1.80 5.65 20.00
N GLU A 156 -1.42 5.28 18.78
CA GLU A 156 -0.97 6.23 17.76
C GLU A 156 -1.74 6.02 16.46
N HIS A 157 -2.00 7.10 15.77
CA HIS A 157 -2.49 7.05 14.40
C HIS A 157 -1.41 6.52 13.47
N LYS A 158 -1.77 5.74 12.48
CA LYS A 158 -0.88 5.27 11.43
C LYS A 158 -1.37 5.77 10.07
N TYR A 159 -0.47 6.36 9.30
CA TYR A 159 -0.72 6.78 7.92
C TYR A 159 0.26 6.09 6.98
N ILE A 160 -0.27 5.50 5.93
CA ILE A 160 0.52 4.89 4.86
C ILE A 160 0.03 5.35 3.49
N ILE A 161 0.90 5.27 2.49
CA ILE A 161 0.48 5.19 1.09
C ILE A 161 0.77 3.76 0.64
N THR A 162 -0.21 3.11 0.04
CA THR A 162 -0.09 1.77 -0.51
C THR A 162 -0.65 1.69 -1.92
N GLY A 163 -0.22 0.69 -2.66
CA GLY A 163 -0.71 0.41 -4.00
C GLY A 163 0.01 -0.77 -4.64
N TRP A 164 -0.21 -0.90 -5.92
CA TRP A 164 0.25 -2.05 -6.68
C TRP A 164 0.96 -1.63 -7.95
N LEU A 165 1.96 -2.42 -8.32
CA LEU A 165 2.59 -2.39 -9.64
C LEU A 165 2.11 -3.62 -10.39
N SER A 166 1.55 -3.41 -11.56
CA SER A 166 0.84 -4.43 -12.34
C SER A 166 1.53 -4.64 -13.68
N TYR A 167 1.32 -5.80 -14.28
CA TYR A 167 1.63 -5.98 -15.69
C TYR A 167 0.78 -5.03 -16.51
N MET A 168 1.47 -4.20 -17.29
CA MET A 168 0.86 -3.35 -18.31
C MET A 168 0.80 -4.15 -19.61
N GLY A 169 -0.27 -3.96 -20.39
CA GLY A 169 -0.36 -4.61 -21.70
C GLY A 169 0.90 -4.41 -22.56
N ILE A 170 1.11 -5.29 -23.52
CA ILE A 170 2.19 -5.24 -24.49
C ILE A 170 1.98 -4.03 -25.40
#